data_e3fd8a02e1793ecc6799cccf066dcaa4
#
_entry.id   e3fd8a02e1793ecc6799cccf066dcaa4
#
_cell.length_a   1.000
_cell.length_b   1.000
_cell.length_c   1.000
_cell.angle_alpha   90.00
_cell.angle_beta   90.00
_cell.angle_gamma   90.00
#
_symmetry.space_group_name_H-M   'P 1'
#
loop_
_entity.id
_entity.type
_entity.pdbx_description
1 polymer ?
#
loop_
_entity_poly.entity_id
_entity_poly.type
_entity_poly.pdbx_seq_one_letter_code
_entity_poly.pdbx_strand_id
1 'polypeptide(L)'
;RNIYNKAWSLFEGVQPMTSEEARQMADTMRPIIDRNLIWFAYFNDEPIGFFIMVPDLNRLIGKYNGKFGIVNKLRMMWDLKVRKKSDRIFAIVFGITPEFQGKGVESGFMQAMLEGYIRTKKNQYRSVEFAWIGDFNPTMNRMVERYICARKHKMHTTYRYLFDRTKEFT
;
A
#
# COMPACT_ATOMS: atom_id res chain seq x y z
N ARG A 1 4.72 -12.22 5.20
CA ARG A 1 6.16 -12.16 5.43
C ARG A 1 6.94 -12.88 4.32
N ASN A 2 6.68 -14.17 4.08
CA ASN A 2 7.48 -14.98 3.14
C ASN A 2 7.47 -14.38 1.72
N ILE A 3 6.30 -13.99 1.23
CA ILE A 3 6.19 -13.31 -0.08
C ILE A 3 6.96 -11.99 -0.07
N TYR A 4 6.80 -11.18 0.99
CA TYR A 4 7.51 -9.90 1.12
C TYR A 4 9.03 -10.10 1.02
N ASN A 5 9.57 -11.01 1.83
CA ASN A 5 10.99 -11.26 1.85
C ASN A 5 11.52 -11.77 0.49
N LYS A 6 10.75 -12.59 -0.23
CA LYS A 6 11.11 -13.04 -1.57
C LYS A 6 10.99 -11.92 -2.62
N ALA A 7 9.90 -11.17 -2.59
CA ALA A 7 9.61 -10.15 -3.59
C ALA A 7 10.52 -8.92 -3.49
N TRP A 8 10.96 -8.58 -2.27
CA TRP A 8 11.75 -7.38 -2.01
C TRP A 8 13.23 -7.64 -1.76
N SER A 9 13.65 -8.91 -1.73
CA SER A 9 15.06 -9.30 -1.52
C SER A 9 16.04 -8.77 -2.57
N LEU A 10 15.54 -8.39 -3.73
CA LEU A 10 16.35 -7.88 -4.85
C LEU A 10 16.57 -6.36 -4.79
N PHE A 11 15.89 -5.66 -3.87
CA PHE A 11 16.03 -4.21 -3.73
C PHE A 11 17.10 -3.88 -2.69
N GLU A 12 18.08 -3.10 -3.11
CA GLU A 12 19.15 -2.62 -2.24
C GLU A 12 18.58 -1.82 -1.05
N GLY A 13 19.08 -2.08 0.15
CA GLY A 13 18.65 -1.40 1.38
C GLY A 13 17.37 -1.94 2.01
N VAL A 14 16.71 -2.91 1.40
CA VAL A 14 15.53 -3.56 2.02
C VAL A 14 15.98 -4.69 2.93
N GLN A 15 15.66 -4.56 4.23
CA GLN A 15 15.93 -5.61 5.20
C GLN A 15 14.80 -6.66 5.21
N PRO A 16 15.15 -7.95 5.36
CA PRO A 16 14.14 -8.99 5.52
C PRO A 16 13.29 -8.75 6.77
N MET A 17 11.99 -8.88 6.61
CA MET A 17 11.03 -8.74 7.71
C MET A 17 11.00 -10.01 8.56
N THR A 18 11.17 -9.87 9.85
CA THR A 18 11.03 -10.96 10.82
C THR A 18 9.55 -11.33 11.07
N SER A 19 9.29 -12.47 11.68
CA SER A 19 7.94 -12.87 12.04
C SER A 19 7.32 -11.95 13.08
N GLU A 20 8.13 -11.44 14.00
CA GLU A 20 7.68 -10.53 15.04
C GLU A 20 7.29 -9.16 14.47
N GLU A 21 8.12 -8.59 13.60
CA GLU A 21 7.81 -7.32 12.90
C GLU A 21 6.53 -7.43 12.07
N ALA A 22 6.35 -8.54 11.34
CA ALA A 22 5.14 -8.78 10.56
C ALA A 22 3.90 -8.85 11.46
N ARG A 23 4.00 -9.49 12.64
CA ARG A 23 2.91 -9.58 13.61
C ARG A 23 2.59 -8.21 14.21
N GLN A 24 3.60 -7.47 14.67
CA GLN A 24 3.43 -6.13 15.23
C GLN A 24 2.79 -5.17 14.22
N MET A 25 3.22 -5.21 12.95
CA MET A 25 2.62 -4.45 11.88
C MET A 25 1.14 -4.81 11.70
N ALA A 26 0.82 -6.11 11.62
CA ALA A 26 -0.55 -6.58 11.47
C ALA A 26 -1.44 -6.14 12.65
N ASP A 27 -0.96 -6.27 13.89
CA ASP A 27 -1.71 -5.86 15.08
C ASP A 27 -1.92 -4.35 15.15
N THR A 28 -0.92 -3.56 14.78
CA THR A 28 -1.02 -2.09 14.70
C THR A 28 -2.04 -1.67 13.65
N MET A 29 -2.08 -2.35 12.51
CA MET A 29 -2.99 -2.01 11.41
C MET A 29 -4.40 -2.58 11.60
N ARG A 30 -4.59 -3.63 12.41
CA ARG A 30 -5.88 -4.32 12.62
C ARG A 30 -7.07 -3.38 12.83
N PRO A 31 -6.99 -2.30 13.65
CA PRO A 31 -8.13 -1.42 13.88
C PRO A 31 -8.62 -0.68 12.63
N ILE A 32 -7.72 -0.37 11.70
CA ILE A 32 -7.98 0.46 10.52
C ILE A 32 -8.18 -0.36 9.24
N ILE A 33 -7.80 -1.63 9.25
CA ILE A 33 -7.92 -2.52 8.09
C ILE A 33 -9.39 -2.77 7.73
N ASP A 34 -9.65 -2.67 6.43
CA ASP A 34 -10.80 -3.30 5.79
C ASP A 34 -10.31 -4.61 5.17
N ARG A 35 -10.84 -5.75 5.65
CA ARG A 35 -10.42 -7.07 5.18
C ARG A 35 -10.58 -7.27 3.67
N ASN A 36 -11.55 -6.59 3.09
CA ASN A 36 -11.78 -6.65 1.66
C ASN A 36 -10.66 -5.96 0.85
N LEU A 37 -9.81 -5.16 1.48
CA LEU A 37 -8.69 -4.46 0.84
C LEU A 37 -7.36 -5.22 0.94
N ILE A 38 -7.38 -6.46 1.43
CA ILE A 38 -6.18 -7.30 1.52
C ILE A 38 -6.40 -8.53 0.65
N TRP A 39 -5.56 -8.69 -0.34
CA TRP A 39 -5.67 -9.78 -1.30
C TRP A 39 -4.39 -10.58 -1.38
N PHE A 40 -4.57 -11.88 -1.58
CA PHE A 40 -3.50 -12.83 -1.81
C PHE A 40 -3.76 -13.60 -3.10
N ALA A 41 -2.72 -13.82 -3.88
CA ALA A 41 -2.74 -14.74 -5.01
C ALA A 41 -2.10 -16.06 -4.60
N TYR A 42 -2.71 -17.15 -5.03
CA TYR A 42 -2.24 -18.51 -4.78
C TYR A 42 -2.03 -19.25 -6.09
N PHE A 43 -1.04 -20.10 -6.12
CA PHE A 43 -0.80 -21.07 -7.18
C PHE A 43 -0.50 -22.43 -6.54
N ASN A 44 -1.31 -23.45 -6.83
CA ASN A 44 -1.22 -24.78 -6.19
C ASN A 44 -1.16 -24.69 -4.65
N ASP A 45 -2.08 -23.93 -4.06
CA ASP A 45 -2.17 -23.66 -2.61
C ASP A 45 -0.98 -22.91 -2.00
N GLU A 46 0.03 -22.57 -2.78
CA GLU A 46 1.16 -21.73 -2.35
C GLU A 46 0.86 -20.25 -2.55
N PRO A 47 1.07 -19.41 -1.53
CA PRO A 47 0.86 -17.96 -1.65
C PRO A 47 2.02 -17.33 -2.45
N ILE A 48 1.70 -16.82 -3.63
CA ILE A 48 2.67 -16.28 -4.60
C ILE A 48 2.68 -14.76 -4.68
N GLY A 49 1.64 -14.11 -4.19
CA GLY A 49 1.54 -12.64 -4.26
C GLY A 49 0.60 -12.09 -3.21
N PHE A 50 0.76 -10.82 -2.90
CA PHE A 50 -0.15 -10.07 -2.04
C PHE A 50 -0.32 -8.63 -2.51
N PHE A 51 -1.47 -8.06 -2.22
CA PHE A 51 -1.78 -6.66 -2.44
C PHE A 51 -2.53 -6.12 -1.22
N ILE A 52 -1.90 -5.21 -0.49
CA ILE A 52 -2.43 -4.62 0.74
C ILE A 52 -2.77 -3.16 0.48
N MET A 53 -4.01 -2.85 0.70
CA MET A 53 -4.56 -1.51 0.63
C MET A 53 -5.22 -1.15 1.95
N VAL A 54 -5.30 0.14 2.25
CA VAL A 54 -5.97 0.65 3.45
C VAL A 54 -6.85 1.85 3.11
N PRO A 55 -7.90 2.12 3.90
CA PRO A 55 -8.64 3.35 3.77
C PRO A 55 -7.75 4.57 4.02
N ASP A 56 -7.93 5.64 3.24
CA ASP A 56 -7.23 6.91 3.50
C ASP A 56 -7.73 7.55 4.79
N LEU A 57 -6.84 7.59 5.79
CA LEU A 57 -7.10 8.19 7.08
C LEU A 57 -6.77 9.69 7.12
N ASN A 58 -5.99 10.22 6.17
CA ASN A 58 -5.51 11.60 6.23
C ASN A 58 -6.65 12.60 6.29
N ARG A 59 -7.70 12.38 5.50
CA ARG A 59 -8.90 13.22 5.53
C ARG A 59 -9.66 13.16 6.86
N LEU A 60 -9.61 12.02 7.54
CA LEU A 60 -10.24 11.84 8.83
C LEU A 60 -9.42 12.45 9.96
N ILE A 61 -8.11 12.34 9.89
CA ILE A 61 -7.17 12.83 10.91
C ILE A 61 -6.96 14.35 10.80
N GLY A 62 -6.93 14.89 9.59
CA GLY A 62 -6.66 16.30 9.33
C GLY A 62 -7.54 17.27 10.09
N LYS A 63 -8.81 16.90 10.35
CA LYS A 63 -9.76 17.70 11.13
C LYS A 63 -9.42 17.84 12.63
N TYR A 64 -8.48 17.03 13.14
CA TYR A 64 -8.12 17.07 14.56
C TYR A 64 -6.94 17.97 14.87
N ASN A 65 -6.32 18.61 13.86
CA ASN A 65 -5.22 19.58 14.02
C ASN A 65 -4.10 19.06 14.96
N GLY A 66 -3.69 17.81 14.80
CA GLY A 66 -2.66 17.16 15.62
C GLY A 66 -3.12 16.69 17.01
N LYS A 67 -4.35 16.99 17.44
CA LYS A 67 -4.89 16.53 18.73
C LYS A 67 -5.46 15.11 18.60
N PHE A 68 -4.64 14.10 18.87
CA PHE A 68 -5.00 12.69 18.66
C PHE A 68 -5.17 11.91 19.97
N GLY A 69 -5.90 12.47 20.92
CA GLY A 69 -6.29 11.82 22.18
C GLY A 69 -7.36 10.71 21.98
N ILE A 70 -7.70 10.02 23.07
CA ILE A 70 -8.61 8.86 23.06
C ILE A 70 -9.95 9.18 22.39
N VAL A 71 -10.55 10.33 22.71
CA VAL A 71 -11.84 10.74 22.15
C VAL A 71 -11.77 10.88 20.64
N ASN A 72 -10.72 11.52 20.12
CA ASN A 72 -10.54 11.69 18.68
C ASN A 72 -10.23 10.37 17.97
N LYS A 73 -9.53 9.43 18.63
CA LYS A 73 -9.33 8.06 18.12
C LYS A 73 -10.67 7.33 17.98
N LEU A 74 -11.50 7.35 19.00
CA LEU A 74 -12.84 6.73 18.96
C LEU A 74 -13.73 7.36 17.88
N ARG A 75 -13.71 8.69 17.76
CA ARG A 75 -14.44 9.42 16.73
C ARG A 75 -13.94 9.06 15.31
N MET A 76 -12.65 8.95 15.12
CA MET A 76 -12.07 8.51 13.85
C MET A 76 -12.51 7.07 13.51
N MET A 77 -12.49 6.16 14.47
CA MET A 77 -12.94 4.78 14.28
C MET A 77 -14.43 4.71 13.91
N TRP A 78 -15.25 5.52 14.55
CA TRP A 78 -16.66 5.65 14.22
C TRP A 78 -16.86 6.19 12.79
N ASP A 79 -16.16 7.28 12.44
CA ASP A 79 -16.22 7.85 11.09
C ASP A 79 -15.73 6.86 10.03
N LEU A 80 -14.73 6.04 10.34
CA LEU A 80 -14.17 5.05 9.42
C LEU A 80 -15.12 3.85 9.24
N LYS A 81 -15.55 3.22 10.34
CA LYS A 81 -16.23 1.91 10.30
C LYS A 81 -17.74 1.99 10.20
N VAL A 82 -18.35 2.98 10.86
CA VAL A 82 -19.82 3.14 10.91
C VAL A 82 -20.27 4.12 9.84
N ARG A 83 -19.69 5.31 9.81
CA ARG A 83 -20.11 6.36 8.87
C ARG A 83 -19.46 6.22 7.48
N LYS A 84 -18.49 5.34 7.33
CA LYS A 84 -17.79 5.04 6.07
C LYS A 84 -17.33 6.28 5.30
N LYS A 85 -16.75 7.25 6.02
CA LYS A 85 -16.37 8.55 5.45
C LYS A 85 -15.11 8.55 4.61
N SER A 86 -14.32 7.47 4.63
CA SER A 86 -13.19 7.35 3.72
C SER A 86 -13.66 6.81 2.39
N ASP A 87 -13.56 7.62 1.35
CA ASP A 87 -13.91 7.28 -0.03
C ASP A 87 -12.69 7.00 -0.92
N ARG A 88 -11.49 7.05 -0.33
CA ARG A 88 -10.21 6.79 -0.98
C ARG A 88 -9.49 5.62 -0.33
N ILE A 89 -8.77 4.89 -1.14
CA ILE A 89 -7.88 3.80 -0.73
C ILE A 89 -6.43 4.22 -0.98
N PHE A 90 -5.55 3.88 -0.05
CA PHE A 90 -4.11 3.84 -0.29
C PHE A 90 -3.68 2.41 -0.57
N ALA A 91 -3.08 2.19 -1.74
CA ALA A 91 -2.35 0.98 -2.06
C ALA A 91 -0.94 1.11 -1.45
N ILE A 92 -0.71 0.42 -0.32
CA ILE A 92 0.52 0.60 0.48
C ILE A 92 1.64 -0.30 -0.01
N VAL A 93 1.34 -1.59 -0.20
CA VAL A 93 2.35 -2.57 -0.54
C VAL A 93 1.79 -3.63 -1.48
N PHE A 94 2.59 -3.94 -2.47
CA PHE A 94 2.32 -4.91 -3.50
C PHE A 94 3.56 -5.79 -3.70
N GLY A 95 3.40 -7.08 -3.72
CA GLY A 95 4.52 -7.99 -3.89
C GLY A 95 4.11 -9.29 -4.56
N ILE A 96 4.92 -9.75 -5.51
CA ILE A 96 4.80 -11.03 -6.18
C ILE A 96 6.16 -11.69 -6.12
N THR A 97 6.18 -12.98 -5.81
CA THR A 97 7.43 -13.73 -5.78
C THR A 97 8.10 -13.73 -7.16
N PRO A 98 9.43 -13.66 -7.23
CA PRO A 98 10.16 -13.48 -8.50
C PRO A 98 9.78 -14.46 -9.60
N GLU A 99 9.48 -15.69 -9.22
CA GLU A 99 9.11 -16.77 -10.15
C GLU A 99 7.79 -16.51 -10.88
N PHE A 100 6.92 -15.64 -10.35
CA PHE A 100 5.59 -15.33 -10.89
C PHE A 100 5.46 -13.91 -11.42
N GLN A 101 6.52 -13.10 -11.31
CA GLN A 101 6.53 -11.76 -11.90
C GLN A 101 6.47 -11.82 -13.43
N GLY A 102 5.72 -10.87 -14.02
CA GLY A 102 5.54 -10.82 -15.47
C GLY A 102 4.67 -11.93 -16.06
N LYS A 103 4.06 -12.78 -15.24
CA LYS A 103 3.19 -13.89 -15.69
C LYS A 103 1.69 -13.55 -15.58
N GLY A 104 1.35 -12.28 -15.48
CA GLY A 104 -0.05 -11.81 -15.46
C GLY A 104 -0.69 -11.73 -14.07
N VAL A 105 0.00 -12.12 -13.01
CA VAL A 105 -0.52 -12.02 -11.63
C VAL A 105 -0.78 -10.57 -11.26
N GLU A 106 0.10 -9.65 -11.70
CA GLU A 106 -0.05 -8.20 -11.56
C GLU A 106 -1.37 -7.72 -12.15
N SER A 107 -1.63 -8.10 -13.39
CA SER A 107 -2.86 -7.73 -14.09
C SER A 107 -4.09 -8.32 -13.41
N GLY A 108 -4.00 -9.55 -12.90
CA GLY A 108 -5.05 -10.21 -12.14
C GLY A 108 -5.43 -9.42 -10.89
N PHE A 109 -4.45 -8.95 -10.10
CA PHE A 109 -4.72 -8.08 -8.95
C PHE A 109 -5.38 -6.76 -9.35
N MET A 110 -4.90 -6.13 -10.43
CA MET A 110 -5.46 -4.86 -10.89
C MET A 110 -6.89 -5.03 -11.40
N GLN A 111 -7.15 -6.09 -12.16
CA GLN A 111 -8.51 -6.40 -12.64
C GLN A 111 -9.45 -6.69 -11.48
N ALA A 112 -9.04 -7.53 -10.53
CA ALA A 112 -9.84 -7.85 -9.37
C ALA A 112 -10.14 -6.60 -8.52
N MET A 113 -9.18 -5.67 -8.39
CA MET A 113 -9.39 -4.38 -7.75
C MET A 113 -10.42 -3.54 -8.50
N LEU A 114 -10.30 -3.43 -9.82
CA LEU A 114 -11.25 -2.66 -10.65
C LEU A 114 -12.66 -3.24 -10.57
N GLU A 115 -12.80 -4.54 -10.67
CA GLU A 115 -14.10 -5.21 -10.62
C GLU A 115 -14.69 -5.20 -9.20
N GLY A 116 -13.89 -5.51 -8.20
CA GLY A 116 -14.34 -5.61 -6.83
C GLY A 116 -14.68 -4.26 -6.19
N TYR A 117 -13.95 -3.20 -6.52
CA TYR A 117 -14.03 -1.92 -5.80
C TYR A 117 -14.49 -0.74 -6.62
N ILE A 118 -14.10 -0.63 -7.88
CA ILE A 118 -14.42 0.56 -8.69
C ILE A 118 -15.77 0.39 -9.38
N ARG A 119 -16.08 -0.82 -9.83
CA ARG A 119 -17.34 -1.10 -10.56
C ARG A 119 -18.52 -1.46 -9.67
N THR A 120 -18.31 -2.00 -8.48
CA THR A 120 -19.41 -2.32 -7.58
C THR A 120 -19.93 -1.09 -6.86
N LYS A 121 -21.15 -0.66 -7.20
CA LYS A 121 -21.86 0.45 -6.54
C LYS A 121 -22.08 0.25 -5.03
N LYS A 122 -21.72 -0.90 -4.49
CA LYS A 122 -21.96 -1.28 -3.09
C LYS A 122 -20.84 -0.86 -2.13
N ASN A 123 -19.67 -0.46 -2.64
CA ASN A 123 -18.58 -0.05 -1.78
C ASN A 123 -18.45 1.48 -1.70
N GLN A 124 -17.84 1.94 -0.63
CA GLN A 124 -17.68 3.36 -0.35
C GLN A 124 -16.52 4.00 -1.12
N TYR A 125 -15.58 3.19 -1.63
CA TYR A 125 -14.34 3.67 -2.21
C TYR A 125 -14.50 4.06 -3.67
N ARG A 126 -14.02 5.25 -4.04
CA ARG A 126 -14.17 5.84 -5.37
C ARG A 126 -12.84 6.12 -6.06
N SER A 127 -11.75 6.11 -5.30
CA SER A 127 -10.42 6.37 -5.83
C SER A 127 -9.35 5.59 -5.08
N VAL A 128 -8.27 5.28 -5.79
CA VAL A 128 -7.08 4.61 -5.25
C VAL A 128 -5.89 5.53 -5.47
N GLU A 129 -5.12 5.77 -4.43
CA GLU A 129 -3.82 6.41 -4.51
C GLU A 129 -2.76 5.33 -4.23
N PHE A 130 -1.85 5.13 -5.19
CA PHE A 130 -0.70 4.26 -4.96
C PHE A 130 0.29 5.03 -4.10
N ALA A 131 0.60 4.48 -2.91
CA ALA A 131 1.64 5.02 -2.06
C ALA A 131 2.97 4.92 -2.81
N TRP A 132 3.80 5.94 -2.67
CA TRP A 132 4.87 6.32 -3.59
C TRP A 132 5.53 5.13 -4.32
N ILE A 133 5.61 5.25 -5.64
CA ILE A 133 6.34 4.32 -6.49
C ILE A 133 7.65 5.03 -6.83
N GLY A 134 8.77 4.43 -6.42
CA GLY A 134 10.09 5.00 -6.71
C GLY A 134 10.40 4.98 -8.20
N ASP A 135 11.21 5.93 -8.65
CA ASP A 135 11.73 6.01 -10.02
C ASP A 135 12.62 4.80 -10.37
N PHE A 136 13.25 4.20 -9.36
CA PHE A 136 14.01 2.95 -9.46
C PHE A 136 13.14 1.73 -9.78
N ASN A 137 11.79 1.85 -9.76
CA ASN A 137 10.87 0.76 -10.09
C ASN A 137 10.06 1.07 -11.38
N PRO A 138 10.72 1.05 -12.56
CA PRO A 138 10.07 1.37 -13.83
C PRO A 138 8.99 0.36 -14.21
N THR A 139 9.09 -0.87 -13.74
CA THR A 139 8.08 -1.91 -14.01
C THR A 139 6.75 -1.58 -13.36
N MET A 140 6.76 -1.20 -12.09
CA MET A 140 5.55 -0.78 -11.37
C MET A 140 4.97 0.50 -11.94
N ASN A 141 5.81 1.49 -12.28
CA ASN A 141 5.37 2.73 -12.91
C ASN A 141 4.64 2.43 -14.24
N ARG A 142 5.22 1.63 -15.13
CA ARG A 142 4.58 1.23 -16.39
C ARG A 142 3.29 0.45 -16.17
N MET A 143 3.25 -0.40 -15.15
CA MET A 143 2.08 -1.19 -14.85
C MET A 143 0.89 -0.32 -14.46
N VAL A 144 1.06 0.61 -13.50
CA VAL A 144 -0.03 1.47 -13.05
C VAL A 144 -0.48 2.47 -14.13
N GLU A 145 0.45 2.95 -14.95
CA GLU A 145 0.13 3.84 -16.07
C GLU A 145 -0.66 3.11 -17.17
N ARG A 146 -0.26 1.89 -17.55
CA ARG A 146 -0.86 1.16 -18.67
C ARG A 146 -2.15 0.42 -18.32
N TYR A 147 -2.20 -0.26 -17.18
CA TYR A 147 -3.35 -1.11 -16.83
C TYR A 147 -4.44 -0.35 -16.08
N ILE A 148 -4.08 0.67 -15.29
CA ILE A 148 -5.02 1.42 -14.48
C ILE A 148 -5.28 2.81 -15.04
N CYS A 149 -4.50 3.25 -16.03
CA CYS A 149 -4.50 4.63 -16.54
C CYS A 149 -4.29 5.64 -15.40
N ALA A 150 -3.47 5.27 -14.43
CA ALA A 150 -3.17 6.13 -13.31
C ALA A 150 -2.32 7.34 -13.76
N ARG A 151 -2.58 8.49 -13.16
CA ARG A 151 -1.80 9.70 -13.38
C ARG A 151 -0.91 10.00 -12.19
N LYS A 152 0.30 10.48 -12.45
CA LYS A 152 1.17 11.02 -11.40
C LYS A 152 0.50 12.23 -10.77
N HIS A 153 0.25 12.18 -9.47
CA HIS A 153 -0.46 13.22 -8.74
C HIS A 153 0.45 14.00 -7.80
N LYS A 154 1.40 13.32 -7.17
CA LYS A 154 2.39 13.91 -6.27
C LYS A 154 3.76 13.41 -6.66
N MET A 155 4.74 14.29 -6.67
CA MET A 155 6.15 13.95 -6.80
C MET A 155 6.85 14.28 -5.50
N HIS A 156 7.55 13.30 -4.95
CA HIS A 156 8.37 13.46 -3.76
C HIS A 156 9.84 13.39 -4.16
N THR A 157 10.62 14.37 -3.75
CA THR A 157 12.06 14.39 -3.99
C THR A 157 12.77 14.31 -2.64
N THR A 158 13.62 13.31 -2.49
CA THR A 158 14.46 13.18 -1.30
C THR A 158 15.77 13.92 -1.55
N TYR A 159 16.10 14.83 -0.66
CA TYR A 159 17.36 15.56 -0.68
C TYR A 159 18.27 15.03 0.44
N ARG A 160 19.53 14.85 0.10
CA ARG A 160 20.59 14.55 1.08
C ARG A 160 21.50 15.77 1.18
N TYR A 161 21.82 16.18 2.40
CA TYR A 161 22.76 17.24 2.69
C TYR A 161 23.91 16.68 3.53
N LEU A 162 25.14 16.86 3.07
CA LEU A 162 26.32 16.51 3.82
C LEU A 162 26.75 17.72 4.65
N PHE A 163 26.68 17.60 5.97
CA PHE A 163 27.18 18.63 6.88
C PHE A 163 28.72 18.74 6.81
N ASP A 164 29.38 17.60 6.63
CA ASP A 164 30.82 17.52 6.36
C ASP A 164 31.06 17.50 4.85
N ARG A 165 31.42 18.65 4.29
CA ARG A 165 31.65 18.81 2.85
C ARG A 165 32.98 18.23 2.36
N THR A 166 33.82 17.71 3.27
CA THR A 166 35.04 17.01 2.88
C THR A 166 34.82 15.55 2.50
N LYS A 167 33.61 15.03 2.80
CA LYS A 167 33.20 13.66 2.45
C LYS A 167 32.51 13.64 1.11
N GLU A 168 32.80 12.60 0.35
CA GLU A 168 32.09 12.34 -0.91
C GLU A 168 30.66 11.82 -0.66
N PHE A 169 29.76 12.10 -1.60
CA PHE A 169 28.45 11.47 -1.64
C PHE A 169 28.64 10.00 -2.07
N THR A 170 28.48 9.08 -1.15
CA THR A 170 28.43 7.63 -1.41
C THR A 170 26.98 7.15 -1.48
#